data_c67654de0c780dbb45875e54697de99c
#
_entry.id   c67654de0c780dbb45875e54697de99c
#
_cell.length_a   1.000
_cell.length_b   1.000
_cell.length_c   1.000
_cell.angle_alpha   90.00
_cell.angle_beta   90.00
_cell.angle_gamma   90.00
#
_symmetry.space_group_name_H-M   'P 1'
#
loop_
_entity.id
_entity.type
_entity.pdbx_description
1 polymer ?
#
loop_
_entity_poly.entity_id
_entity_poly.type
_entity_poly.pdbx_seq_one_letter_code
_entity_poly.pdbx_strand_id
1 'polypeptide(L)'
;MTLIKSISGIRGTIGSQPGNNLTPIDIVKFTTAYARFMSEKNEGKRLRIVVGRDARISGEMVNDIIEGTLLGCGVDVINVGLCTTAGTEMAVITYKADGGIIITASHNPKQWNALKLLNEKGEFLNDAEGKRVLALAEDDSYQFPDVDHLGKVISREDFNDTHIAQVLALPLVDVEAVRARKFKVVVDAVNSVGGVVMPKLLRELGCEVVELNCEPTGHFAHNPEPLPQNLTEISEVIVREGADLGIVVDPDVDRLAFVNEDGTMFVEEYTLVAVADYILSKQVGNTVSNLSSSRALRDVTEAHGGNYSASAVGEVNVVAMMKQTGAIIGGEGNGGVIYPELHYGRDALVGTALFLTYFAQKNMTMTALRASYPAYFASKNKIELTPAIDVDKVLLEMKARYASENVNDIDGVKIDFAESWVHLRKSNTEPIIRIYTEAKSPAEADALAERFIAEISEICNL
;
A
#
# COMPACT_ATOMS: atom_id res chain seq x y z
N MET A 1 -5.88 21.42 -10.76
CA MET A 1 -6.06 20.13 -11.43
C MET A 1 -5.57 19.03 -10.49
N THR A 2 -6.42 18.07 -10.13
CA THR A 2 -6.05 16.99 -9.21
C THR A 2 -6.15 15.60 -9.85
N LEU A 3 -6.68 15.49 -11.08
CA LEU A 3 -6.78 14.21 -11.78
C LEU A 3 -5.39 13.69 -12.18
N ILE A 4 -4.99 12.62 -11.54
CA ILE A 4 -3.72 11.93 -11.76
C ILE A 4 -4.01 10.62 -12.47
N LYS A 5 -3.44 10.46 -13.66
CA LYS A 5 -3.53 9.25 -14.49
C LYS A 5 -2.19 8.52 -14.36
N SER A 6 -2.14 7.46 -13.56
CA SER A 6 -0.90 6.72 -13.31
C SER A 6 -1.09 5.22 -13.48
N ILE A 7 -0.01 4.48 -13.48
CA ILE A 7 0.00 3.01 -13.51
C ILE A 7 -0.79 2.43 -12.32
N SER A 8 -0.69 3.08 -11.14
CA SER A 8 -1.40 2.67 -9.93
C SER A 8 -2.88 3.07 -9.90
N GLY A 9 -3.44 3.51 -11.02
CA GLY A 9 -4.83 3.86 -11.19
C GLY A 9 -5.10 5.33 -11.50
N ILE A 10 -6.37 5.65 -11.65
CA ILE A 10 -6.90 6.97 -11.96
C ILE A 10 -7.42 7.58 -10.66
N ARG A 11 -6.80 8.65 -10.17
CA ARG A 11 -7.02 9.25 -8.87
C ARG A 11 -7.32 10.74 -9.00
N GLY A 12 -8.24 11.26 -8.19
CA GLY A 12 -8.53 12.70 -8.16
C GLY A 12 -9.46 13.07 -7.01
N THR A 13 -9.58 14.38 -6.77
CA THR A 13 -10.63 14.89 -5.89
C THR A 13 -11.99 14.80 -6.58
N ILE A 14 -12.99 14.41 -5.83
CA ILE A 14 -14.36 14.25 -6.34
C ILE A 14 -14.98 15.62 -6.64
N GLY A 15 -15.65 15.73 -7.78
CA GLY A 15 -16.39 16.94 -8.18
C GLY A 15 -15.63 17.86 -9.13
N SER A 16 -16.12 19.12 -9.28
CA SER A 16 -15.56 20.14 -10.15
C SER A 16 -15.65 19.80 -11.66
N GLN A 17 -14.58 19.89 -12.44
CA GLN A 17 -14.63 19.81 -13.90
C GLN A 17 -14.06 18.47 -14.41
N PRO A 18 -14.75 17.84 -15.43
CA PRO A 18 -14.21 16.66 -16.10
C PRO A 18 -12.79 16.92 -16.65
N GLY A 19 -11.94 15.90 -16.55
CA GLY A 19 -10.55 15.98 -16.99
C GLY A 19 -9.60 16.69 -16.01
N ASN A 20 -10.12 17.50 -15.09
CA ASN A 20 -9.34 18.18 -14.06
C ASN A 20 -9.44 17.50 -12.68
N ASN A 21 -10.55 16.83 -12.42
CA ASN A 21 -10.88 16.16 -11.17
C ASN A 21 -11.51 14.80 -11.51
N LEU A 22 -11.74 13.97 -10.52
CA LEU A 22 -12.45 12.70 -10.71
C LEU A 22 -13.97 12.95 -10.68
N THR A 23 -14.57 13.07 -11.85
CA THR A 23 -16.01 13.31 -12.01
C THR A 23 -16.73 12.05 -12.50
N PRO A 24 -18.08 11.99 -12.47
CA PRO A 24 -18.83 10.88 -13.05
C PRO A 24 -18.46 10.58 -14.51
N ILE A 25 -18.18 11.60 -15.32
CA ILE A 25 -17.77 11.45 -16.72
C ILE A 25 -16.40 10.76 -16.81
N ASP A 26 -15.44 11.15 -15.95
CA ASP A 26 -14.12 10.52 -15.91
C ASP A 26 -14.22 9.06 -15.46
N ILE A 27 -15.09 8.76 -14.48
CA ILE A 27 -15.31 7.38 -14.01
C ILE A 27 -15.83 6.51 -15.14
N VAL A 28 -16.86 6.96 -15.89
CA VAL A 28 -17.38 6.25 -17.08
C VAL A 28 -16.27 6.05 -18.11
N LYS A 29 -15.53 7.11 -18.43
CA LYS A 29 -14.45 7.09 -19.44
C LYS A 29 -13.40 6.02 -19.12
N PHE A 30 -12.85 6.03 -17.90
CA PHE A 30 -11.78 5.10 -17.53
C PHE A 30 -12.28 3.69 -17.26
N THR A 31 -13.50 3.50 -16.77
CA THR A 31 -14.12 2.18 -16.61
C THR A 31 -14.37 1.54 -17.98
N THR A 32 -14.88 2.30 -18.96
CA THR A 32 -15.05 1.84 -20.35
C THR A 32 -13.69 1.45 -20.97
N ALA A 33 -12.66 2.29 -20.79
CA ALA A 33 -11.33 2.00 -21.30
C ALA A 33 -10.72 0.73 -20.68
N TYR A 34 -10.93 0.51 -19.39
CA TYR A 34 -10.50 -0.71 -18.72
C TYR A 34 -11.26 -1.95 -19.24
N ALA A 35 -12.58 -1.87 -19.39
CA ALA A 35 -13.39 -2.95 -19.95
C ALA A 35 -12.93 -3.32 -21.37
N ARG A 36 -12.64 -2.32 -22.22
CA ARG A 36 -12.07 -2.51 -23.57
C ARG A 36 -10.72 -3.22 -23.52
N PHE A 37 -9.81 -2.75 -22.67
CA PHE A 37 -8.49 -3.36 -22.49
C PHE A 37 -8.62 -4.84 -22.08
N MET A 38 -9.49 -5.15 -21.12
CA MET A 38 -9.71 -6.52 -20.68
C MET A 38 -10.35 -7.38 -21.77
N SER A 39 -11.24 -6.81 -22.60
CA SER A 39 -11.83 -7.50 -23.77
C SER A 39 -10.78 -7.80 -24.84
N GLU A 40 -9.89 -6.87 -25.17
CA GLU A 40 -8.76 -7.10 -26.07
C GLU A 40 -7.87 -8.24 -25.58
N LYS A 41 -7.54 -8.25 -24.29
CA LYS A 41 -6.69 -9.26 -23.66
C LYS A 41 -7.33 -10.66 -23.64
N ASN A 42 -8.66 -10.75 -23.62
CA ASN A 42 -9.43 -11.99 -23.54
C ASN A 42 -10.15 -12.39 -24.84
N GLU A 43 -9.71 -11.86 -25.97
CA GLU A 43 -10.21 -12.22 -27.31
C GLU A 43 -11.75 -12.11 -27.45
N GLY A 44 -12.36 -11.12 -26.80
CA GLY A 44 -13.82 -10.89 -26.86
C GLY A 44 -14.67 -11.87 -26.06
N LYS A 45 -14.06 -12.68 -25.19
CA LYS A 45 -14.77 -13.51 -24.20
C LYS A 45 -15.62 -12.63 -23.28
N ARG A 46 -16.78 -13.12 -22.85
CA ARG A 46 -17.58 -12.46 -21.82
C ARG A 46 -16.81 -12.38 -20.52
N LEU A 47 -16.54 -11.17 -20.07
CA LEU A 47 -15.70 -10.88 -18.90
C LEU A 47 -16.49 -10.95 -17.60
N ARG A 48 -15.78 -11.25 -16.51
CA ARG A 48 -16.24 -11.09 -15.12
C ARG A 48 -15.25 -10.20 -14.40
N ILE A 49 -15.72 -9.09 -13.84
CA ILE A 49 -14.89 -8.12 -13.12
C ILE A 49 -15.38 -8.02 -11.67
N VAL A 50 -14.42 -8.13 -10.73
CA VAL A 50 -14.67 -7.88 -9.32
C VAL A 50 -14.64 -6.39 -9.05
N VAL A 51 -15.56 -5.88 -8.23
CA VAL A 51 -15.57 -4.49 -7.76
C VAL A 51 -15.65 -4.47 -6.25
N GLY A 52 -14.68 -3.83 -5.60
CA GLY A 52 -14.65 -3.61 -4.16
C GLY A 52 -14.30 -2.16 -3.81
N ARG A 53 -14.61 -1.72 -2.60
CA ARG A 53 -14.37 -0.34 -2.17
C ARG A 53 -14.03 -0.21 -0.69
N ASP A 54 -13.29 0.85 -0.34
CA ASP A 54 -13.20 1.32 1.02
C ASP A 54 -14.49 2.08 1.45
N ALA A 55 -14.49 2.65 2.66
CA ALA A 55 -15.67 3.33 3.19
C ALA A 55 -15.74 4.83 2.85
N ARG A 56 -14.94 5.34 1.91
CA ARG A 56 -15.00 6.77 1.52
C ARG A 56 -16.40 7.19 1.17
N ILE A 57 -16.79 8.40 1.60
CA ILE A 57 -18.13 8.98 1.41
C ILE A 57 -18.60 8.92 -0.05
N SER A 58 -17.68 9.11 -0.99
CA SER A 58 -17.97 9.03 -2.43
C SER A 58 -18.02 7.60 -2.97
N GLY A 59 -17.71 6.59 -2.13
CA GLY A 59 -17.51 5.21 -2.58
C GLY A 59 -18.76 4.60 -3.24
N GLU A 60 -19.94 4.79 -2.67
CA GLU A 60 -21.19 4.25 -3.24
C GLU A 60 -21.49 4.85 -4.62
N MET A 61 -21.45 6.17 -4.73
CA MET A 61 -21.69 6.86 -6.00
C MET A 61 -20.70 6.39 -7.08
N VAL A 62 -19.41 6.28 -6.75
CA VAL A 62 -18.40 5.80 -7.69
C VAL A 62 -18.66 4.34 -8.07
N ASN A 63 -19.01 3.48 -7.10
CA ASN A 63 -19.36 2.08 -7.33
C ASN A 63 -20.53 1.92 -8.29
N ASP A 64 -21.62 2.67 -8.10
CA ASP A 64 -22.80 2.59 -8.94
C ASP A 64 -22.51 2.99 -10.38
N ILE A 65 -21.69 4.01 -10.59
CA ILE A 65 -21.26 4.43 -11.93
C ILE A 65 -20.39 3.35 -12.59
N ILE A 66 -19.44 2.78 -11.86
CA ILE A 66 -18.56 1.69 -12.36
C ILE A 66 -19.41 0.47 -12.73
N GLU A 67 -20.26 0.03 -11.81
CA GLU A 67 -21.13 -1.13 -12.05
C GLU A 67 -22.01 -0.92 -13.28
N GLY A 68 -22.77 0.19 -13.36
CA GLY A 68 -23.60 0.49 -14.52
C GLY A 68 -22.81 0.58 -15.83
N THR A 69 -21.59 1.14 -15.78
CA THR A 69 -20.71 1.24 -16.96
C THR A 69 -20.23 -0.13 -17.42
N LEU A 70 -19.79 -0.99 -16.49
CA LEU A 70 -19.37 -2.36 -16.82
C LEU A 70 -20.51 -3.17 -17.44
N LEU A 71 -21.72 -3.08 -16.85
CA LEU A 71 -22.91 -3.73 -17.44
C LEU A 71 -23.18 -3.22 -18.84
N GLY A 72 -23.11 -1.89 -19.05
CA GLY A 72 -23.24 -1.28 -20.38
C GLY A 72 -22.16 -1.70 -21.37
N CYS A 73 -20.98 -2.11 -20.91
CA CYS A 73 -19.91 -2.69 -21.73
C CYS A 73 -20.07 -4.21 -21.98
N GLY A 74 -21.15 -4.84 -21.51
CA GLY A 74 -21.35 -6.29 -21.65
C GLY A 74 -20.55 -7.14 -20.68
N VAL A 75 -20.04 -6.54 -19.60
CA VAL A 75 -19.20 -7.19 -18.59
C VAL A 75 -20.04 -7.61 -17.39
N ASP A 76 -19.89 -8.84 -16.95
CA ASP A 76 -20.52 -9.34 -15.73
C ASP A 76 -19.76 -8.85 -14.48
N VAL A 77 -20.48 -8.46 -13.43
CA VAL A 77 -19.92 -7.86 -12.21
C VAL A 77 -20.10 -8.78 -11.02
N ILE A 78 -19.02 -8.95 -10.24
CA ILE A 78 -19.02 -9.53 -8.90
C ILE A 78 -18.72 -8.36 -7.95
N ASN A 79 -19.74 -7.87 -7.25
CA ASN A 79 -19.58 -6.73 -6.34
C ASN A 79 -19.36 -7.25 -4.92
N VAL A 80 -18.17 -7.01 -4.35
CA VAL A 80 -17.82 -7.44 -2.98
C VAL A 80 -18.01 -6.34 -1.93
N GLY A 81 -18.60 -5.20 -2.32
CA GLY A 81 -19.00 -4.13 -1.41
C GLY A 81 -17.82 -3.48 -0.67
N LEU A 82 -18.01 -3.28 0.64
CA LEU A 82 -16.93 -2.84 1.54
C LEU A 82 -15.91 -3.95 1.68
N CYS A 83 -14.76 -3.77 1.04
CA CYS A 83 -13.70 -4.75 0.99
C CYS A 83 -12.33 -4.04 0.99
N THR A 84 -11.33 -4.68 1.58
CA THR A 84 -9.97 -4.17 1.57
C THR A 84 -9.37 -4.24 0.16
N THR A 85 -8.27 -3.52 -0.09
CA THR A 85 -7.48 -3.68 -1.32
C THR A 85 -7.09 -5.15 -1.51
N ALA A 86 -6.44 -5.76 -0.53
CA ALA A 86 -6.04 -7.16 -0.56
C ALA A 86 -7.23 -8.13 -0.71
N GLY A 87 -8.35 -7.88 -0.01
CA GLY A 87 -9.56 -8.70 -0.14
C GLY A 87 -10.15 -8.67 -1.56
N THR A 88 -10.12 -7.51 -2.21
CA THR A 88 -10.57 -7.39 -3.61
C THR A 88 -9.64 -8.13 -4.57
N GLU A 89 -8.31 -8.04 -4.36
CA GLU A 89 -7.30 -8.81 -5.10
C GLU A 89 -7.51 -10.31 -4.95
N MET A 90 -7.70 -10.78 -3.72
CA MET A 90 -7.99 -12.18 -3.40
C MET A 90 -9.33 -12.66 -3.98
N ALA A 91 -10.34 -11.79 -4.06
CA ALA A 91 -11.63 -12.11 -4.68
C ALA A 91 -11.47 -12.35 -6.19
N VAL A 92 -10.62 -11.57 -6.90
CA VAL A 92 -10.30 -11.82 -8.31
C VAL A 92 -9.76 -13.24 -8.50
N ILE A 93 -8.78 -13.63 -7.68
CA ILE A 93 -8.14 -14.95 -7.73
C ILE A 93 -9.14 -16.06 -7.40
N THR A 94 -9.87 -15.92 -6.29
CA THR A 94 -10.79 -16.94 -5.75
C THR A 94 -11.96 -17.19 -6.69
N TYR A 95 -12.56 -16.14 -7.25
CA TYR A 95 -13.66 -16.26 -8.20
C TYR A 95 -13.20 -16.53 -9.63
N LYS A 96 -11.88 -16.57 -9.87
CA LYS A 96 -11.28 -16.70 -11.21
C LYS A 96 -11.89 -15.65 -12.15
N ALA A 97 -11.98 -14.42 -11.68
CA ALA A 97 -12.45 -13.30 -12.47
C ALA A 97 -11.36 -12.85 -13.45
N ASP A 98 -11.74 -12.15 -14.50
CA ASP A 98 -10.80 -11.71 -15.53
C ASP A 98 -10.02 -10.46 -15.09
N GLY A 99 -10.47 -9.77 -14.04
CA GLY A 99 -9.82 -8.62 -13.43
C GLY A 99 -10.64 -8.02 -12.31
N GLY A 100 -10.24 -6.83 -11.84
CA GLY A 100 -10.94 -6.14 -10.77
C GLY A 100 -10.75 -4.63 -10.78
N ILE A 101 -11.63 -3.92 -10.08
CA ILE A 101 -11.53 -2.50 -9.79
C ILE A 101 -11.68 -2.30 -8.30
N ILE A 102 -10.67 -1.66 -7.67
CA ILE A 102 -10.74 -1.24 -6.28
C ILE A 102 -11.02 0.26 -6.25
N ILE A 103 -12.06 0.65 -5.52
CA ILE A 103 -12.48 2.04 -5.38
C ILE A 103 -11.92 2.57 -4.06
N THR A 104 -10.76 3.19 -4.11
CA THR A 104 -10.05 3.75 -2.96
C THR A 104 -8.94 4.69 -3.39
N ALA A 105 -8.71 5.73 -2.61
CA ALA A 105 -7.53 6.59 -2.74
C ALA A 105 -6.51 6.35 -1.61
N SER A 106 -6.51 5.16 -0.98
CA SER A 106 -5.62 4.76 0.12
C SER A 106 -5.59 5.86 1.22
N HIS A 107 -4.40 6.33 1.57
CA HIS A 107 -4.15 7.33 2.61
C HIS A 107 -4.47 8.80 2.21
N ASN A 108 -4.96 9.06 0.99
CA ASN A 108 -5.35 10.42 0.62
C ASN A 108 -6.55 10.89 1.46
N PRO A 109 -6.68 12.22 1.72
CA PRO A 109 -7.80 12.77 2.46
C PRO A 109 -9.18 12.43 1.86
N LYS A 110 -10.24 12.61 2.64
CA LYS A 110 -11.62 12.15 2.35
C LYS A 110 -12.23 12.64 1.02
N GLN A 111 -11.77 13.79 0.51
CA GLN A 111 -12.25 14.35 -0.76
C GLN A 111 -11.66 13.65 -2.01
N TRP A 112 -10.68 12.77 -1.84
CA TRP A 112 -10.08 11.98 -2.91
C TRP A 112 -10.80 10.65 -3.08
N ASN A 113 -10.81 10.15 -4.32
CA ASN A 113 -11.09 8.75 -4.62
C ASN A 113 -10.27 8.32 -5.84
N ALA A 114 -10.26 7.03 -6.13
CA ALA A 114 -9.56 6.51 -7.30
C ALA A 114 -10.16 5.18 -7.78
N LEU A 115 -9.84 4.83 -9.02
CA LEU A 115 -10.02 3.52 -9.61
C LEU A 115 -8.65 2.86 -9.69
N LYS A 116 -8.38 1.88 -8.84
CA LYS A 116 -7.20 1.01 -8.92
C LYS A 116 -7.58 -0.22 -9.76
N LEU A 117 -6.83 -0.52 -10.82
CA LEU A 117 -7.18 -1.52 -11.83
C LEU A 117 -6.33 -2.78 -11.66
N LEU A 118 -6.98 -3.94 -11.63
CA LEU A 118 -6.35 -5.24 -11.44
C LEU A 118 -6.40 -6.09 -12.72
N ASN A 119 -5.39 -6.92 -12.90
CA ASN A 119 -5.38 -7.98 -13.90
C ASN A 119 -6.05 -9.27 -13.38
N GLU A 120 -6.06 -10.33 -14.18
CA GLU A 120 -6.65 -11.64 -13.87
C GLU A 120 -5.95 -12.40 -12.70
N LYS A 121 -4.78 -11.92 -12.28
CA LYS A 121 -4.04 -12.48 -11.13
C LYS A 121 -4.34 -11.74 -9.83
N GLY A 122 -5.26 -10.77 -9.85
CA GLY A 122 -5.50 -9.90 -8.71
C GLY A 122 -4.36 -8.91 -8.43
N GLU A 123 -3.51 -8.64 -9.40
CA GLU A 123 -2.37 -7.71 -9.27
C GLU A 123 -2.67 -6.40 -10.01
N PHE A 124 -2.08 -5.30 -9.55
CA PHE A 124 -2.18 -4.03 -10.27
C PHE A 124 -1.63 -4.16 -11.69
N LEU A 125 -2.23 -3.41 -12.63
CA LEU A 125 -1.73 -3.33 -14.00
C LEU A 125 -0.28 -2.83 -14.01
N ASN A 126 0.54 -3.42 -14.87
CA ASN A 126 1.90 -2.95 -15.10
C ASN A 126 1.92 -1.69 -15.99
N ASP A 127 3.10 -1.10 -16.19
CA ASP A 127 3.27 0.15 -16.95
C ASP A 127 2.71 0.06 -18.37
N ALA A 128 2.96 -1.05 -19.08
CA ALA A 128 2.49 -1.24 -20.46
C ALA A 128 0.95 -1.37 -20.51
N GLU A 129 0.37 -2.14 -19.58
CA GLU A 129 -1.08 -2.32 -19.44
C GLU A 129 -1.75 -1.00 -19.07
N GLY A 130 -1.23 -0.26 -18.09
CA GLY A 130 -1.76 1.04 -17.69
C GLY A 130 -1.72 2.07 -18.83
N LYS A 131 -0.62 2.14 -19.57
CA LYS A 131 -0.50 3.00 -20.77
C LYS A 131 -1.52 2.62 -21.85
N ARG A 132 -1.81 1.32 -22.04
CA ARG A 132 -2.82 0.88 -22.99
C ARG A 132 -4.21 1.34 -22.56
N VAL A 133 -4.58 1.21 -21.28
CA VAL A 133 -5.85 1.72 -20.74
C VAL A 133 -5.98 3.23 -20.97
N LEU A 134 -4.93 4.00 -20.68
CA LEU A 134 -4.94 5.45 -20.90
C LEU A 134 -5.12 5.81 -22.39
N ALA A 135 -4.46 5.08 -23.30
CA ALA A 135 -4.63 5.30 -24.74
C ALA A 135 -6.06 4.99 -25.21
N LEU A 136 -6.67 3.91 -24.67
CA LEU A 136 -8.06 3.58 -24.95
C LEU A 136 -9.05 4.61 -24.38
N ALA A 137 -8.70 5.25 -23.28
CA ALA A 137 -9.52 6.31 -22.70
C ALA A 137 -9.57 7.57 -23.57
N GLU A 138 -8.57 7.82 -24.40
CA GLU A 138 -8.57 8.97 -25.33
C GLU A 138 -9.18 8.61 -26.71
N ASP A 139 -9.60 7.36 -26.92
CA ASP A 139 -10.23 6.90 -28.15
C ASP A 139 -11.76 6.84 -28.00
N ASP A 140 -12.45 7.77 -28.63
CA ASP A 140 -13.91 7.90 -28.60
C ASP A 140 -14.64 6.97 -29.60
N SER A 141 -13.92 6.05 -30.27
CA SER A 141 -14.48 5.16 -31.31
C SER A 141 -15.22 3.92 -30.75
N TYR A 142 -15.27 3.77 -29.41
CA TYR A 142 -15.88 2.60 -28.79
C TYR A 142 -17.38 2.53 -29.03
N GLN A 143 -17.85 1.32 -29.38
CA GLN A 143 -19.27 1.02 -29.53
C GLN A 143 -19.72 0.09 -28.40
N PHE A 144 -20.74 0.52 -27.68
CA PHE A 144 -21.36 -0.32 -26.64
C PHE A 144 -22.19 -1.44 -27.29
N PRO A 145 -22.29 -2.61 -26.65
CA PRO A 145 -23.14 -3.69 -27.15
C PRO A 145 -24.61 -3.32 -27.10
N ASP A 146 -25.41 -4.04 -27.86
CA ASP A 146 -26.87 -3.92 -27.85
C ASP A 146 -27.50 -4.51 -26.57
N VAL A 147 -28.81 -4.37 -26.40
CA VAL A 147 -29.56 -4.79 -25.20
C VAL A 147 -29.44 -6.28 -24.90
N ASP A 148 -29.26 -7.13 -25.88
CA ASP A 148 -29.17 -8.59 -25.72
C ASP A 148 -27.80 -9.03 -25.22
N HIS A 149 -26.80 -8.13 -25.27
CA HIS A 149 -25.42 -8.40 -24.90
C HIS A 149 -24.95 -7.62 -23.64
N LEU A 150 -25.88 -6.97 -22.93
CA LEU A 150 -25.55 -6.29 -21.66
C LEU A 150 -25.01 -7.27 -20.63
N GLY A 151 -24.12 -6.77 -19.76
CA GLY A 151 -23.63 -7.48 -18.58
C GLY A 151 -24.70 -7.63 -17.49
N LYS A 152 -24.39 -8.41 -16.48
CA LYS A 152 -25.26 -8.59 -15.30
C LYS A 152 -24.45 -8.61 -14.02
N VAL A 153 -25.07 -8.24 -12.91
CA VAL A 153 -24.49 -8.48 -11.59
C VAL A 153 -24.67 -9.95 -11.24
N ILE A 154 -23.56 -10.67 -11.05
CA ILE A 154 -23.56 -12.10 -10.71
C ILE A 154 -23.79 -12.27 -9.22
N SER A 155 -23.10 -11.47 -8.40
CA SER A 155 -23.16 -11.54 -6.94
C SER A 155 -22.93 -10.15 -6.32
N ARG A 156 -23.52 -9.94 -5.14
CA ARG A 156 -23.29 -8.81 -4.23
C ARG A 156 -23.06 -9.35 -2.83
N GLU A 157 -21.96 -10.03 -2.65
CA GLU A 157 -21.61 -10.68 -1.39
C GLU A 157 -20.26 -10.17 -0.89
N ASP A 158 -20.18 -9.94 0.40
CA ASP A 158 -18.96 -9.58 1.09
C ASP A 158 -17.93 -10.74 1.00
N PHE A 159 -16.66 -10.39 0.80
CA PHE A 159 -15.56 -11.34 0.69
C PHE A 159 -14.66 -11.37 1.95
N ASN A 160 -14.91 -10.50 2.92
CA ASN A 160 -14.01 -10.28 4.05
C ASN A 160 -13.81 -11.55 4.90
N ASP A 161 -14.88 -12.31 5.14
CA ASP A 161 -14.81 -13.56 5.90
C ASP A 161 -13.96 -14.62 5.19
N THR A 162 -14.09 -14.69 3.88
CA THR A 162 -13.28 -15.62 3.07
C THR A 162 -11.80 -15.22 3.14
N HIS A 163 -11.49 -13.93 3.02
CA HIS A 163 -10.12 -13.44 3.12
C HIS A 163 -9.52 -13.73 4.51
N ILE A 164 -10.25 -13.43 5.61
CA ILE A 164 -9.83 -13.74 6.97
C ILE A 164 -9.54 -15.24 7.12
N ALA A 165 -10.45 -16.10 6.63
CA ALA A 165 -10.25 -17.54 6.70
C ALA A 165 -9.01 -18.00 5.93
N GLN A 166 -8.73 -17.42 4.75
CA GLN A 166 -7.53 -17.71 3.97
C GLN A 166 -6.25 -17.30 4.70
N VAL A 167 -6.24 -16.13 5.35
CA VAL A 167 -5.12 -15.66 6.17
C VAL A 167 -4.88 -16.60 7.34
N LEU A 168 -5.93 -16.98 8.08
CA LEU A 168 -5.82 -17.87 9.25
C LEU A 168 -5.40 -19.31 8.88
N ALA A 169 -5.63 -19.72 7.64
CA ALA A 169 -5.23 -21.03 7.14
C ALA A 169 -3.76 -21.12 6.69
N LEU A 170 -3.03 -20.02 6.68
CA LEU A 170 -1.61 -19.99 6.28
C LEU A 170 -0.75 -20.83 7.23
N PRO A 171 0.19 -21.64 6.73
CA PRO A 171 1.01 -22.55 7.55
C PRO A 171 1.83 -21.87 8.65
N LEU A 172 2.21 -20.60 8.42
CA LEU A 172 2.99 -19.81 9.38
C LEU A 172 2.13 -18.95 10.32
N VAL A 173 0.81 -19.01 10.24
CA VAL A 173 -0.11 -18.40 11.20
C VAL A 173 -0.48 -19.42 12.27
N ASP A 174 0.04 -19.22 13.47
CA ASP A 174 -0.22 -20.10 14.62
C ASP A 174 -1.31 -19.48 15.52
N VAL A 175 -2.55 -19.73 15.14
CA VAL A 175 -3.74 -19.22 15.84
C VAL A 175 -3.76 -19.63 17.31
N GLU A 176 -3.35 -20.86 17.63
CA GLU A 176 -3.37 -21.36 19.02
C GLU A 176 -2.29 -20.69 19.88
N ALA A 177 -1.12 -20.41 19.31
CA ALA A 177 -0.08 -19.65 20.02
C ALA A 177 -0.55 -18.23 20.35
N VAL A 178 -1.24 -17.57 19.43
CA VAL A 178 -1.80 -16.22 19.66
C VAL A 178 -2.92 -16.27 20.70
N ARG A 179 -3.85 -17.21 20.60
CA ARG A 179 -4.95 -17.42 21.58
C ARG A 179 -4.46 -17.66 22.99
N ALA A 180 -3.37 -18.42 23.14
CA ALA A 180 -2.79 -18.72 24.44
C ALA A 180 -2.28 -17.46 25.16
N ARG A 181 -1.91 -16.40 24.42
CA ARG A 181 -1.40 -15.13 24.95
C ARG A 181 -2.50 -14.21 25.45
N LYS A 182 -3.71 -14.31 24.92
CA LYS A 182 -4.85 -13.45 25.24
C LYS A 182 -4.51 -11.95 25.13
N PHE A 183 -3.83 -11.57 24.06
CA PHE A 183 -3.43 -10.19 23.86
C PHE A 183 -4.61 -9.23 23.92
N LYS A 184 -4.47 -8.12 24.65
CA LYS A 184 -5.36 -6.97 24.57
C LYS A 184 -4.84 -5.99 23.52
N VAL A 185 -5.61 -5.76 22.47
CA VAL A 185 -5.19 -4.99 21.29
C VAL A 185 -6.14 -3.80 21.08
N VAL A 186 -5.58 -2.61 20.95
CA VAL A 186 -6.32 -1.45 20.46
C VAL A 186 -6.18 -1.42 18.94
N VAL A 187 -7.29 -1.31 18.20
CA VAL A 187 -7.27 -1.19 16.75
C VAL A 187 -7.86 0.15 16.32
N ASP A 188 -7.12 0.90 15.53
CA ASP A 188 -7.57 2.14 14.88
C ASP A 188 -7.68 1.89 13.37
N ALA A 189 -8.91 2.00 12.86
CA ALA A 189 -9.25 1.76 11.45
C ALA A 189 -9.69 3.04 10.72
N VAL A 190 -9.40 4.19 11.28
CA VAL A 190 -9.65 5.53 10.70
C VAL A 190 -11.06 5.73 10.13
N ASN A 191 -12.07 5.07 10.72
CA ASN A 191 -13.48 5.04 10.26
C ASN A 191 -13.63 4.58 8.79
N SER A 192 -12.87 3.56 8.40
CA SER A 192 -12.96 2.95 7.08
C SER A 192 -13.14 1.43 7.15
N VAL A 193 -12.91 0.72 6.04
CA VAL A 193 -13.18 -0.73 5.91
C VAL A 193 -12.37 -1.58 6.90
N GLY A 194 -11.25 -1.07 7.39
CA GLY A 194 -10.48 -1.70 8.46
C GLY A 194 -11.30 -2.00 9.71
N GLY A 195 -12.30 -1.15 10.04
CA GLY A 195 -13.22 -1.37 11.16
C GLY A 195 -14.15 -2.57 10.99
N VAL A 196 -14.37 -3.02 9.75
CA VAL A 196 -15.13 -4.25 9.46
C VAL A 196 -14.26 -5.49 9.63
N VAL A 197 -13.02 -5.45 9.15
CA VAL A 197 -12.19 -6.67 9.02
C VAL A 197 -11.23 -6.88 10.19
N MET A 198 -10.57 -5.84 10.70
CA MET A 198 -9.51 -5.98 11.71
C MET A 198 -10.02 -6.47 13.06
N PRO A 199 -11.13 -5.91 13.63
CA PRO A 199 -11.68 -6.45 14.88
C PRO A 199 -12.09 -7.90 14.76
N LYS A 200 -12.62 -8.33 13.61
CA LYS A 200 -13.02 -9.71 13.35
C LYS A 200 -11.82 -10.65 13.31
N LEU A 201 -10.78 -10.32 12.52
CA LEU A 201 -9.53 -11.07 12.47
C LEU A 201 -8.91 -11.25 13.87
N LEU A 202 -8.84 -10.16 14.64
CA LEU A 202 -8.24 -10.19 15.98
C LEU A 202 -9.04 -11.06 16.96
N ARG A 203 -10.37 -11.04 16.90
CA ARG A 203 -11.22 -11.92 17.72
C ARG A 203 -11.06 -13.40 17.32
N GLU A 204 -10.95 -13.70 16.02
CA GLU A 204 -10.66 -15.07 15.56
C GLU A 204 -9.28 -15.55 16.04
N LEU A 205 -8.31 -14.64 16.15
CA LEU A 205 -7.00 -14.89 16.77
C LEU A 205 -7.04 -14.96 18.31
N GLY A 206 -8.21 -14.76 18.93
CA GLY A 206 -8.42 -14.85 20.38
C GLY A 206 -7.95 -13.62 21.17
N CYS A 207 -7.82 -12.49 20.54
CA CYS A 207 -7.47 -11.23 21.19
C CYS A 207 -8.69 -10.57 21.87
N GLU A 208 -8.46 -9.85 22.98
CA GLU A 208 -9.38 -8.86 23.51
C GLU A 208 -9.19 -7.58 22.69
N VAL A 209 -10.27 -7.08 22.06
CA VAL A 209 -10.18 -5.97 21.11
C VAL A 209 -10.83 -4.71 21.67
N VAL A 210 -10.08 -3.62 21.72
CA VAL A 210 -10.57 -2.28 21.96
C VAL A 210 -10.66 -1.55 20.63
N GLU A 211 -11.87 -1.26 20.19
CA GLU A 211 -12.12 -0.61 18.89
C GLU A 211 -12.01 0.91 19.01
N LEU A 212 -11.17 1.52 18.20
CA LEU A 212 -11.01 2.94 18.04
C LEU A 212 -11.24 3.30 16.57
N ASN A 213 -12.12 4.26 16.28
CA ASN A 213 -12.40 4.69 14.90
C ASN A 213 -12.75 3.54 13.94
N CYS A 214 -13.56 2.57 14.38
CA CYS A 214 -13.92 1.37 13.62
C CYS A 214 -15.28 1.42 12.93
N GLU A 215 -16.01 2.55 12.99
CA GLU A 215 -17.26 2.70 12.23
C GLU A 215 -16.96 3.07 10.77
N PRO A 216 -17.37 2.26 9.76
CA PRO A 216 -17.00 2.48 8.37
C PRO A 216 -17.82 3.60 7.72
N THR A 217 -17.75 4.79 8.27
CA THR A 217 -18.51 5.96 7.82
C THR A 217 -17.82 6.77 6.72
N GLY A 218 -16.52 6.55 6.52
CA GLY A 218 -15.68 7.35 5.61
C GLY A 218 -15.38 8.76 6.12
N HIS A 219 -15.85 9.12 7.33
CA HIS A 219 -15.45 10.32 8.03
C HIS A 219 -14.19 10.04 8.84
N PHE A 220 -13.04 10.17 8.20
CA PHE A 220 -11.75 9.86 8.81
C PHE A 220 -11.53 10.70 10.07
N ALA A 221 -11.26 10.01 11.19
CA ALA A 221 -11.09 10.65 12.50
C ALA A 221 -9.81 11.50 12.58
N HIS A 222 -8.77 11.10 11.85
CA HIS A 222 -7.50 11.80 11.74
C HIS A 222 -7.00 11.73 10.28
N ASN A 223 -5.82 12.30 9.99
CA ASN A 223 -5.18 12.10 8.69
C ASN A 223 -4.98 10.59 8.46
N PRO A 224 -5.49 10.03 7.35
CA PRO A 224 -5.54 8.58 7.16
C PRO A 224 -4.19 7.91 6.87
N GLU A 225 -3.11 8.66 6.76
CA GLU A 225 -1.77 8.09 6.65
C GLU A 225 -1.27 7.67 8.06
N PRO A 226 -0.92 6.39 8.30
CA PRO A 226 -0.55 5.89 9.62
C PRO A 226 0.89 6.27 9.99
N LEU A 227 1.13 7.57 10.15
CA LEU A 227 2.39 8.16 10.59
C LEU A 227 2.32 8.62 12.04
N PRO A 228 3.43 8.66 12.78
CA PRO A 228 3.47 8.99 14.20
C PRO A 228 2.70 10.26 14.59
N GLN A 229 2.81 11.32 13.80
CA GLN A 229 2.14 12.60 14.07
C GLN A 229 0.60 12.54 13.97
N ASN A 230 0.04 11.50 13.34
CA ASN A 230 -1.39 11.31 13.16
C ASN A 230 -2.00 10.34 14.18
N LEU A 231 -1.18 9.69 15.03
CA LEU A 231 -1.57 8.55 15.86
C LEU A 231 -1.55 8.86 17.37
N THR A 232 -1.82 10.10 17.77
CA THR A 232 -1.77 10.51 19.18
C THR A 232 -2.87 9.87 20.01
N GLU A 233 -4.08 9.74 19.49
CA GLU A 233 -5.24 9.19 20.20
C GLU A 233 -5.01 7.72 20.57
N ILE A 234 -4.57 6.88 19.64
CA ILE A 234 -4.30 5.47 19.93
C ILE A 234 -3.17 5.30 20.98
N SER A 235 -2.15 6.15 20.94
CA SER A 235 -1.08 6.15 21.95
C SER A 235 -1.62 6.35 23.38
N GLU A 236 -2.55 7.28 23.56
CA GLU A 236 -3.20 7.54 24.83
C GLU A 236 -4.13 6.40 25.25
N VAL A 237 -4.89 5.85 24.31
CA VAL A 237 -5.83 4.75 24.56
C VAL A 237 -5.10 3.48 25.00
N ILE A 238 -4.00 3.12 24.36
CA ILE A 238 -3.20 1.95 24.73
C ILE A 238 -2.77 2.00 26.18
N VAL A 239 -2.21 3.12 26.61
CA VAL A 239 -1.74 3.31 28.00
C VAL A 239 -2.93 3.27 28.98
N ARG A 240 -4.03 3.96 28.65
CA ARG A 240 -5.23 4.00 29.48
C ARG A 240 -5.86 2.62 29.65
N GLU A 241 -5.93 1.84 28.60
CA GLU A 241 -6.53 0.50 28.58
C GLU A 241 -5.58 -0.58 29.10
N GLY A 242 -4.28 -0.30 29.27
CA GLY A 242 -3.28 -1.29 29.59
C GLY A 242 -3.16 -2.37 28.52
N ALA A 243 -3.25 -1.99 27.24
CA ALA A 243 -3.19 -2.92 26.14
C ALA A 243 -1.76 -3.37 25.82
N ASP A 244 -1.61 -4.58 25.28
CA ASP A 244 -0.30 -5.12 24.91
C ASP A 244 0.29 -4.45 23.67
N LEU A 245 -0.57 -4.00 22.75
CA LEU A 245 -0.16 -3.28 21.53
C LEU A 245 -1.33 -2.56 20.89
N GLY A 246 -1.01 -1.63 20.00
CA GLY A 246 -1.93 -1.01 19.05
C GLY A 246 -1.68 -1.44 17.63
N ILE A 247 -2.75 -1.51 16.84
CA ILE A 247 -2.75 -1.79 15.41
C ILE A 247 -3.45 -0.65 14.71
N VAL A 248 -2.79 -0.08 13.71
CA VAL A 248 -3.36 1.00 12.88
C VAL A 248 -3.29 0.59 11.42
N VAL A 249 -4.39 0.79 10.72
CA VAL A 249 -4.48 0.55 9.27
C VAL A 249 -4.98 1.80 8.54
N ASP A 250 -4.60 1.95 7.28
CA ASP A 250 -5.11 3.01 6.42
C ASP A 250 -6.50 2.64 5.83
N PRO A 251 -7.18 3.57 5.12
CA PRO A 251 -8.57 3.37 4.70
C PRO A 251 -8.86 2.11 3.89
N ASP A 252 -7.92 1.58 3.13
CA ASP A 252 -8.09 0.38 2.31
C ASP A 252 -7.27 -0.83 2.80
N VAL A 253 -6.64 -0.69 3.99
CA VAL A 253 -6.03 -1.79 4.74
C VAL A 253 -4.86 -2.46 4.02
N ASP A 254 -4.14 -1.68 3.21
CA ASP A 254 -2.91 -2.13 2.56
C ASP A 254 -1.64 -1.72 3.34
N ARG A 255 -1.78 -0.82 4.36
CA ARG A 255 -0.72 -0.39 5.28
C ARG A 255 -1.04 -0.75 6.71
N LEU A 256 -0.01 -1.14 7.44
CA LEU A 256 -0.06 -1.60 8.81
C LEU A 256 1.03 -0.91 9.65
N ALA A 257 0.63 -0.26 10.73
CA ALA A 257 1.55 0.26 11.72
C ALA A 257 1.21 -0.28 13.10
N PHE A 258 2.24 -0.43 13.95
CA PHE A 258 2.07 -0.86 15.33
C PHE A 258 2.44 0.25 16.31
N VAL A 259 1.76 0.23 17.46
CA VAL A 259 2.03 1.09 18.59
C VAL A 259 2.39 0.21 19.81
N ASN A 260 3.43 0.58 20.53
CA ASN A 260 3.93 -0.17 21.66
C ASN A 260 3.00 -0.05 22.90
N GLU A 261 3.15 -0.94 23.84
CA GLU A 261 2.38 -0.97 25.09
C GLU A 261 2.51 0.31 25.93
N ASP A 262 3.59 1.07 25.76
CA ASP A 262 3.83 2.35 26.44
C ASP A 262 3.32 3.57 25.67
N GLY A 263 2.64 3.35 24.53
CA GLY A 263 2.12 4.40 23.64
C GLY A 263 3.15 4.97 22.66
N THR A 264 4.39 4.53 22.68
CA THR A 264 5.39 4.91 21.68
C THR A 264 5.20 4.15 20.37
N MET A 265 5.70 4.70 19.25
CA MET A 265 5.55 4.07 17.96
C MET A 265 6.55 2.92 17.76
N PHE A 266 6.06 1.78 17.28
CA PHE A 266 6.92 0.71 16.74
C PHE A 266 7.65 1.17 15.48
N VAL A 267 7.07 2.17 14.80
CA VAL A 267 7.43 2.78 13.51
C VAL A 267 7.08 1.88 12.33
N GLU A 268 6.34 2.43 11.37
CA GLU A 268 5.78 1.72 10.21
C GLU A 268 6.82 0.99 9.36
N GLU A 269 8.04 1.53 9.26
CA GLU A 269 9.18 0.89 8.58
C GLU A 269 9.51 -0.50 9.16
N TYR A 270 9.32 -0.69 10.47
CA TYR A 270 9.65 -1.94 11.18
C TYR A 270 8.54 -2.97 11.14
N THR A 271 7.36 -2.65 10.64
CA THR A 271 6.30 -3.64 10.40
C THR A 271 6.81 -4.76 9.48
N LEU A 272 7.32 -4.38 8.31
CA LEU A 272 7.89 -5.33 7.36
C LEU A 272 9.13 -6.05 7.93
N VAL A 273 9.98 -5.34 8.65
CA VAL A 273 11.20 -5.89 9.27
C VAL A 273 10.86 -7.02 10.24
N ALA A 274 9.88 -6.81 11.12
CA ALA A 274 9.49 -7.80 12.12
C ALA A 274 8.79 -9.02 11.49
N VAL A 275 7.93 -8.82 10.51
CA VAL A 275 7.28 -9.92 9.78
C VAL A 275 8.33 -10.70 8.98
N ALA A 276 9.27 -10.03 8.32
CA ALA A 276 10.35 -10.69 7.58
C ALA A 276 11.27 -11.48 8.50
N ASP A 277 11.65 -10.96 9.68
CA ASP A 277 12.44 -11.68 10.68
C ASP A 277 11.76 -13.00 11.09
N TYR A 278 10.43 -12.96 11.30
CA TYR A 278 9.66 -14.17 11.56
C TYR A 278 9.74 -15.18 10.43
N ILE A 279 9.43 -14.76 9.20
CA ILE A 279 9.44 -15.63 8.01
C ILE A 279 10.82 -16.24 7.80
N LEU A 280 11.87 -15.41 7.84
CA LEU A 280 13.26 -15.82 7.65
C LEU A 280 13.75 -16.75 8.76
N SER A 281 13.21 -16.65 9.98
CA SER A 281 13.50 -17.59 11.07
C SER A 281 12.96 -19.00 10.81
N LYS A 282 11.98 -19.15 9.93
CA LYS A 282 11.39 -20.45 9.52
C LYS A 282 12.01 -21.00 8.24
N GLN A 283 12.39 -20.11 7.33
CA GLN A 283 12.94 -20.48 6.03
C GLN A 283 13.90 -19.38 5.53
N VAL A 284 15.14 -19.75 5.25
CA VAL A 284 16.08 -18.83 4.60
C VAL A 284 15.57 -18.48 3.20
N GLY A 285 15.58 -17.19 2.86
CA GLY A 285 15.08 -16.73 1.57
C GLY A 285 15.43 -15.28 1.28
N ASN A 286 15.05 -14.83 0.09
CA ASN A 286 15.28 -13.47 -0.35
C ASN A 286 14.17 -12.55 0.11
N THR A 287 14.49 -11.27 0.30
CA THR A 287 13.53 -10.22 0.61
C THR A 287 13.63 -9.06 -0.37
N VAL A 288 12.54 -8.32 -0.52
CA VAL A 288 12.48 -7.12 -1.37
C VAL A 288 11.75 -6.00 -0.65
N SER A 289 12.32 -4.80 -0.72
CA SER A 289 11.54 -3.57 -0.47
C SER A 289 11.89 -2.50 -1.51
N ASN A 290 11.21 -1.35 -1.45
CA ASN A 290 11.56 -0.26 -2.34
C ASN A 290 12.80 0.52 -1.84
N LEU A 291 13.40 1.32 -2.72
CA LEU A 291 14.60 2.12 -2.43
C LEU A 291 14.45 3.09 -1.25
N SER A 292 13.23 3.53 -0.93
CA SER A 292 12.95 4.47 0.17
C SER A 292 12.69 3.77 1.51
N SER A 293 12.75 2.44 1.57
CA SER A 293 12.54 1.68 2.79
C SER A 293 13.80 1.61 3.66
N SER A 294 13.60 1.34 4.96
CA SER A 294 14.70 1.22 5.92
C SER A 294 15.67 0.09 5.54
N ARG A 295 16.96 0.35 5.77
CA ARG A 295 18.03 -0.66 5.62
C ARG A 295 17.92 -1.78 6.66
N ALA A 296 17.11 -1.62 7.69
CA ALA A 296 16.89 -2.65 8.71
C ALA A 296 16.40 -3.99 8.11
N LEU A 297 15.60 -3.95 7.04
CA LEU A 297 15.18 -5.17 6.34
C LEU A 297 16.38 -5.90 5.70
N ARG A 298 17.30 -5.16 5.07
CA ARG A 298 18.53 -5.74 4.52
C ARG A 298 19.34 -6.42 5.63
N ASP A 299 19.57 -5.72 6.73
CA ASP A 299 20.39 -6.22 7.84
C ASP A 299 19.79 -7.51 8.43
N VAL A 300 18.46 -7.56 8.63
CA VAL A 300 17.77 -8.76 9.10
C VAL A 300 17.87 -9.89 8.08
N THR A 301 17.71 -9.59 6.79
CA THR A 301 17.79 -10.59 5.72
C THR A 301 19.17 -11.24 5.66
N GLU A 302 20.21 -10.42 5.69
CA GLU A 302 21.61 -10.87 5.67
C GLU A 302 21.97 -11.68 6.93
N ALA A 303 21.45 -11.27 8.10
CA ALA A 303 21.63 -12.00 9.36
C ALA A 303 21.03 -13.42 9.31
N HIS A 304 19.97 -13.63 8.55
CA HIS A 304 19.39 -14.96 8.29
C HIS A 304 20.03 -15.69 7.08
N GLY A 305 21.04 -15.13 6.45
CA GLY A 305 21.73 -15.73 5.29
C GLY A 305 20.98 -15.62 3.97
N GLY A 306 19.98 -14.74 3.88
CA GLY A 306 19.25 -14.42 2.65
C GLY A 306 19.86 -13.26 1.87
N ASN A 307 19.29 -12.96 0.69
CA ASN A 307 19.69 -11.82 -0.12
C ASN A 307 18.57 -10.79 -0.16
N TYR A 308 18.94 -9.52 0.09
CA TYR A 308 18.05 -8.39 -0.04
C TYR A 308 18.17 -7.74 -1.42
N SER A 309 17.05 -7.34 -2.01
CA SER A 309 17.01 -6.53 -3.22
C SER A 309 16.10 -5.32 -3.05
N ALA A 310 16.49 -4.19 -3.65
CA ALA A 310 15.69 -2.97 -3.64
C ALA A 310 15.09 -2.71 -5.02
N SER A 311 13.79 -2.40 -5.07
CA SER A 311 13.08 -2.00 -6.29
C SER A 311 12.89 -0.49 -6.39
N ALA A 312 12.47 0.00 -7.54
CA ALA A 312 11.84 1.31 -7.65
C ALA A 312 10.63 1.40 -6.70
N VAL A 313 10.26 2.62 -6.29
CA VAL A 313 9.12 2.83 -5.38
C VAL A 313 7.80 2.52 -6.08
N GLY A 314 6.89 1.91 -5.34
CA GLY A 314 5.56 1.49 -5.76
C GLY A 314 5.41 -0.03 -5.80
N GLU A 315 4.27 -0.49 -5.34
CA GLU A 315 3.95 -1.91 -5.15
C GLU A 315 4.21 -2.75 -6.40
N VAL A 316 3.80 -2.28 -7.58
CA VAL A 316 4.02 -2.99 -8.86
C VAL A 316 5.51 -3.32 -9.08
N ASN A 317 6.40 -2.39 -8.72
CA ASN A 317 7.84 -2.57 -8.86
C ASN A 317 8.40 -3.54 -7.83
N VAL A 318 7.89 -3.47 -6.58
CA VAL A 318 8.23 -4.42 -5.51
C VAL A 318 7.83 -5.83 -5.93
N VAL A 319 6.59 -6.02 -6.37
CA VAL A 319 6.07 -7.33 -6.83
C VAL A 319 6.88 -7.88 -8.00
N ALA A 320 7.20 -7.05 -8.99
CA ALA A 320 8.04 -7.47 -10.12
C ALA A 320 9.42 -7.95 -9.66
N MET A 321 10.07 -7.22 -8.76
CA MET A 321 11.37 -7.59 -8.19
C MET A 321 11.28 -8.85 -7.34
N MET A 322 10.21 -9.01 -6.54
CA MET A 322 9.97 -10.23 -5.75
C MET A 322 9.87 -11.47 -6.64
N LYS A 323 9.14 -11.39 -7.74
CA LYS A 323 9.03 -12.49 -8.71
C LYS A 323 10.36 -12.80 -9.40
N GLN A 324 11.12 -11.75 -9.75
CA GLN A 324 12.42 -11.89 -10.38
C GLN A 324 13.47 -12.56 -9.47
N THR A 325 13.44 -12.24 -8.18
CA THR A 325 14.44 -12.72 -7.20
C THR A 325 13.98 -13.95 -6.42
N GLY A 326 12.72 -14.38 -6.60
CA GLY A 326 12.12 -15.44 -5.79
C GLY A 326 12.01 -15.07 -4.31
N ALA A 327 11.74 -13.78 -4.01
CA ALA A 327 11.62 -13.32 -2.63
C ALA A 327 10.42 -13.95 -1.93
N ILE A 328 10.62 -14.42 -0.70
CA ILE A 328 9.60 -15.09 0.10
C ILE A 328 8.76 -14.13 0.97
N ILE A 329 9.25 -12.92 1.13
CA ILE A 329 8.58 -11.80 1.80
C ILE A 329 9.08 -10.50 1.20
N GLY A 330 8.22 -9.51 1.09
CA GLY A 330 8.57 -8.17 0.64
C GLY A 330 7.56 -7.12 1.06
N GLY A 331 7.73 -5.91 0.57
CA GLY A 331 6.81 -4.82 0.88
C GLY A 331 7.43 -3.44 0.73
N GLU A 332 6.85 -2.50 1.42
CA GLU A 332 7.29 -1.09 1.42
C GLU A 332 7.43 -0.56 2.85
N GLY A 333 8.34 0.38 3.07
CA GLY A 333 8.59 1.01 4.37
C GLY A 333 7.44 1.88 4.90
N ASN A 334 6.31 1.90 4.23
CA ASN A 334 5.08 2.56 4.66
C ASN A 334 4.13 1.63 5.44
N GLY A 335 4.60 0.47 5.89
CA GLY A 335 3.83 -0.55 6.59
C GLY A 335 3.19 -1.61 5.67
N GLY A 336 3.45 -1.57 4.37
CA GLY A 336 2.93 -2.54 3.40
C GLY A 336 3.70 -3.86 3.46
N VAL A 337 3.02 -4.96 3.72
CA VAL A 337 3.57 -6.32 3.76
C VAL A 337 3.01 -7.14 2.60
N ILE A 338 3.89 -7.78 1.82
CA ILE A 338 3.52 -8.66 0.71
C ILE A 338 4.03 -10.06 1.02
N TYR A 339 3.12 -11.02 1.18
CA TYR A 339 3.45 -12.43 1.45
C TYR A 339 2.98 -13.33 0.32
N PRO A 340 3.89 -13.78 -0.58
CA PRO A 340 3.55 -14.49 -1.81
C PRO A 340 2.81 -15.81 -1.63
N GLU A 341 2.93 -16.47 -0.48
CA GLU A 341 2.16 -17.68 -0.15
C GLU A 341 0.64 -17.41 -0.11
N LEU A 342 0.23 -16.16 0.11
CA LEU A 342 -1.16 -15.75 0.02
C LEU A 342 -1.44 -15.10 -1.34
N HIS A 343 -0.82 -13.96 -1.61
CA HIS A 343 -0.91 -13.24 -2.89
C HIS A 343 0.21 -12.20 -3.05
N TYR A 344 0.32 -11.62 -4.24
CA TYR A 344 1.27 -10.56 -4.57
C TYR A 344 0.63 -9.16 -4.44
N GLY A 345 0.15 -8.82 -3.25
CA GLY A 345 -0.38 -7.50 -2.89
C GLY A 345 -0.05 -7.16 -1.45
N ARG A 346 -0.04 -5.87 -1.10
CA ARG A 346 0.14 -5.42 0.29
C ARG A 346 -1.11 -5.74 1.10
N ASP A 347 -0.94 -6.41 2.22
CA ASP A 347 -2.04 -6.94 3.01
C ASP A 347 -1.78 -6.80 4.52
N ALA A 348 -2.52 -5.89 5.16
CA ALA A 348 -2.41 -5.68 6.59
C ALA A 348 -2.98 -6.85 7.42
N LEU A 349 -3.91 -7.65 6.88
CA LEU A 349 -4.45 -8.82 7.58
C LEU A 349 -3.37 -9.89 7.73
N VAL A 350 -2.69 -10.23 6.64
CA VAL A 350 -1.60 -11.21 6.68
C VAL A 350 -0.43 -10.71 7.51
N GLY A 351 -0.10 -9.42 7.37
CA GLY A 351 0.94 -8.77 8.20
C GLY A 351 0.62 -8.87 9.69
N THR A 352 -0.62 -8.60 10.08
CA THR A 352 -1.09 -8.71 11.48
C THR A 352 -1.04 -10.14 12.00
N ALA A 353 -1.54 -11.11 11.25
CA ALA A 353 -1.58 -12.51 11.70
C ALA A 353 -0.18 -13.11 11.88
N LEU A 354 0.73 -12.85 10.94
CA LEU A 354 2.12 -13.27 11.02
C LEU A 354 2.87 -12.56 12.16
N PHE A 355 2.65 -11.25 12.31
CA PHE A 355 3.27 -10.49 13.39
C PHE A 355 2.80 -10.98 14.78
N LEU A 356 1.50 -11.17 15.00
CA LEU A 356 0.98 -11.65 16.27
C LEU A 356 1.45 -13.07 16.60
N THR A 357 1.57 -13.94 15.59
CA THR A 357 2.18 -15.26 15.75
C THR A 357 3.61 -15.14 16.24
N TYR A 358 4.40 -14.31 15.59
CA TYR A 358 5.79 -14.04 15.99
C TYR A 358 5.89 -13.46 17.39
N PHE A 359 5.10 -12.44 17.67
CA PHE A 359 5.06 -11.77 18.98
C PHE A 359 4.66 -12.74 20.10
N ALA A 360 3.71 -13.64 19.84
CA ALA A 360 3.34 -14.69 20.79
C ALA A 360 4.51 -15.63 21.15
N GLN A 361 5.34 -15.97 20.14
CA GLN A 361 6.50 -16.84 20.33
C GLN A 361 7.67 -16.16 21.04
N LYS A 362 7.83 -14.85 20.89
CA LYS A 362 8.96 -14.09 21.48
C LYS A 362 8.83 -13.88 22.99
N ASN A 363 7.62 -13.89 23.54
CA ASN A 363 7.36 -13.70 24.98
C ASN A 363 8.05 -12.45 25.59
N MET A 364 7.92 -11.32 24.92
CA MET A 364 8.48 -10.02 25.30
C MET A 364 7.45 -8.90 25.10
N THR A 365 7.75 -7.68 25.51
CA THR A 365 6.92 -6.49 25.22
C THR A 365 7.20 -5.97 23.81
N MET A 366 6.32 -5.13 23.27
CA MET A 366 6.52 -4.48 21.97
C MET A 366 7.75 -3.58 21.96
N THR A 367 7.96 -2.80 23.03
CA THR A 367 9.18 -1.97 23.20
C THR A 367 10.44 -2.81 23.19
N ALA A 368 10.46 -3.96 23.88
CA ALA A 368 11.59 -4.87 23.87
C ALA A 368 11.84 -5.50 22.49
N LEU A 369 10.78 -5.88 21.79
CA LEU A 369 10.89 -6.40 20.42
C LEU A 369 11.45 -5.32 19.47
N ARG A 370 10.94 -4.08 19.54
CA ARG A 370 11.44 -2.98 18.73
C ARG A 370 12.93 -2.69 19.00
N ALA A 371 13.34 -2.72 20.27
CA ALA A 371 14.72 -2.49 20.69
C ALA A 371 15.68 -3.61 20.26
N SER A 372 15.18 -4.79 19.89
CA SER A 372 16.01 -5.90 19.39
C SER A 372 16.49 -5.72 17.96
N TYR A 373 15.87 -4.80 17.20
CA TYR A 373 16.27 -4.48 15.82
C TYR A 373 17.28 -3.34 15.76
N PRO A 374 18.12 -3.29 14.70
CA PRO A 374 19.01 -2.15 14.49
C PRO A 374 18.20 -0.84 14.49
N ALA A 375 18.73 0.16 15.20
CA ALA A 375 18.09 1.47 15.26
C ALA A 375 18.48 2.29 14.03
N TYR A 376 17.49 2.61 13.22
CA TYR A 376 17.57 3.54 12.10
C TYR A 376 16.45 4.57 12.20
N PHE A 377 16.74 5.80 11.78
CA PHE A 377 15.82 6.93 11.83
C PHE A 377 15.76 7.59 10.47
N ALA A 378 14.55 7.72 9.93
CA ALA A 378 14.32 8.36 8.66
C ALA A 378 13.96 9.84 8.83
N SER A 379 14.43 10.69 7.91
CA SER A 379 13.97 12.07 7.76
C SER A 379 13.42 12.24 6.35
N LYS A 380 12.15 12.70 6.24
CA LYS A 380 11.41 12.82 4.98
C LYS A 380 11.19 14.29 4.65
N ASN A 381 11.92 14.79 3.67
CA ASN A 381 11.95 16.20 3.26
C ASN A 381 11.58 16.37 1.79
N LYS A 382 11.35 17.61 1.40
CA LYS A 382 11.16 18.02 0.01
C LYS A 382 11.79 19.38 -0.23
N ILE A 383 12.22 19.63 -1.46
CA ILE A 383 12.58 20.94 -1.95
C ILE A 383 11.63 21.34 -3.08
N GLU A 384 11.06 22.53 -2.99
CA GLU A 384 10.20 23.07 -4.03
C GLU A 384 11.06 23.77 -5.08
N LEU A 385 10.83 23.43 -6.34
CA LEU A 385 11.60 23.95 -7.46
C LEU A 385 10.73 24.83 -8.34
N THR A 386 11.34 25.81 -8.96
CA THR A 386 10.65 26.58 -10.00
C THR A 386 10.48 25.72 -11.26
N PRO A 387 9.43 25.91 -12.07
CA PRO A 387 9.23 25.16 -13.32
C PRO A 387 10.37 25.29 -14.34
N ALA A 388 11.27 26.27 -14.16
CA ALA A 388 12.44 26.49 -15.01
C ALA A 388 13.61 25.53 -14.70
N ILE A 389 13.57 24.83 -13.55
CA ILE A 389 14.64 23.93 -13.12
C ILE A 389 14.41 22.54 -13.70
N ASP A 390 15.39 22.06 -14.45
CA ASP A 390 15.41 20.70 -14.99
C ASP A 390 15.85 19.71 -13.88
N VAL A 391 14.86 19.06 -13.27
CA VAL A 391 15.07 18.09 -12.18
C VAL A 391 15.99 16.94 -12.59
N ASP A 392 15.89 16.49 -13.84
CA ASP A 392 16.65 15.34 -14.32
C ASP A 392 18.15 15.70 -14.40
N LYS A 393 18.47 16.95 -14.77
CA LYS A 393 19.87 17.46 -14.71
C LYS A 393 20.40 17.55 -13.29
N VAL A 394 19.58 18.00 -12.34
CA VAL A 394 19.97 18.05 -10.92
C VAL A 394 20.31 16.65 -10.40
N LEU A 395 19.45 15.67 -10.68
CA LEU A 395 19.68 14.29 -10.26
C LEU A 395 20.93 13.68 -10.92
N LEU A 396 21.18 13.97 -12.21
CA LEU A 396 22.39 13.52 -12.91
C LEU A 396 23.65 14.14 -12.30
N GLU A 397 23.62 15.42 -11.93
CA GLU A 397 24.74 16.06 -11.27
C GLU A 397 25.02 15.46 -9.89
N MET A 398 23.95 15.23 -9.09
CA MET A 398 24.08 14.57 -7.79
C MET A 398 24.67 13.16 -7.94
N LYS A 399 24.21 12.37 -8.91
CA LYS A 399 24.81 11.06 -9.24
C LYS A 399 26.30 11.18 -9.56
N ALA A 400 26.70 12.18 -10.33
CA ALA A 400 28.10 12.39 -10.70
C ALA A 400 28.97 12.80 -9.51
N ARG A 401 28.47 13.69 -8.62
CA ARG A 401 29.20 14.13 -7.41
C ARG A 401 29.49 12.96 -6.46
N TYR A 402 28.61 11.99 -6.41
CA TYR A 402 28.72 10.85 -5.51
C TYR A 402 29.08 9.53 -6.21
N ALA A 403 29.69 9.59 -7.39
CA ALA A 403 30.05 8.41 -8.19
C ALA A 403 31.03 7.43 -7.50
N SER A 404 31.73 7.87 -6.43
CA SER A 404 32.59 7.01 -5.60
C SER A 404 31.84 6.22 -4.54
N GLU A 405 30.58 6.58 -4.26
CA GLU A 405 29.72 5.90 -3.31
C GLU A 405 28.91 4.79 -4.00
N ASN A 406 28.17 4.01 -3.21
CA ASN A 406 27.24 3.04 -3.79
C ASN A 406 25.96 3.76 -4.24
N VAL A 407 25.83 4.00 -5.55
CA VAL A 407 24.73 4.74 -6.15
C VAL A 407 23.79 3.81 -6.90
N ASN A 408 22.48 3.90 -6.61
CA ASN A 408 21.41 3.23 -7.33
C ASN A 408 20.48 4.27 -7.98
N ASP A 409 20.26 4.19 -9.28
CA ASP A 409 19.50 5.15 -10.08
C ASP A 409 18.27 4.56 -10.79
N ILE A 410 17.75 3.44 -10.30
CA ILE A 410 16.55 2.81 -10.89
C ILE A 410 15.27 3.66 -10.67
N ASP A 411 15.27 4.55 -9.66
CA ASP A 411 14.17 5.49 -9.39
C ASP A 411 14.75 6.75 -8.71
N GLY A 412 15.08 7.76 -9.50
CA GLY A 412 15.82 8.91 -9.02
C GLY A 412 17.29 8.58 -8.73
N VAL A 413 17.81 9.01 -7.60
CA VAL A 413 19.20 8.74 -7.18
C VAL A 413 19.23 8.39 -5.70
N LYS A 414 19.54 7.16 -5.37
CA LYS A 414 19.86 6.73 -4.00
C LYS A 414 21.36 6.59 -3.85
N ILE A 415 21.89 7.17 -2.79
CA ILE A 415 23.32 7.12 -2.43
C ILE A 415 23.41 6.43 -1.08
N ASP A 416 24.01 5.25 -1.04
CA ASP A 416 24.26 4.49 0.19
C ASP A 416 25.66 4.78 0.73
N PHE A 417 25.74 5.31 1.95
CA PHE A 417 26.96 5.43 2.72
C PHE A 417 27.11 4.26 3.72
N ALA A 418 28.22 4.19 4.43
CA ALA A 418 28.49 3.10 5.36
C ALA A 418 27.37 2.89 6.40
N GLU A 419 26.86 3.98 7.03
CA GLU A 419 25.86 3.91 8.09
C GLU A 419 24.58 4.72 7.82
N SER A 420 24.45 5.31 6.64
CA SER A 420 23.32 6.15 6.26
C SER A 420 23.04 6.04 4.77
N TRP A 421 21.90 6.56 4.33
CA TRP A 421 21.62 6.74 2.90
C TRP A 421 20.77 7.99 2.67
N VAL A 422 20.81 8.48 1.44
CA VAL A 422 19.89 9.51 0.93
C VAL A 422 19.26 9.02 -0.38
N HIS A 423 17.96 9.27 -0.53
CA HIS A 423 17.22 8.99 -1.77
C HIS A 423 16.55 10.26 -2.27
N LEU A 424 16.95 10.67 -3.47
CA LEU A 424 16.48 11.85 -4.19
C LEU A 424 15.53 11.43 -5.30
N ARG A 425 14.26 11.86 -5.24
CA ARG A 425 13.25 11.47 -6.23
C ARG A 425 12.49 12.67 -6.76
N LYS A 426 12.30 12.69 -8.08
CA LYS A 426 11.37 13.59 -8.74
C LYS A 426 9.94 13.25 -8.36
N SER A 427 9.12 14.26 -8.07
CA SER A 427 7.68 14.05 -7.99
C SER A 427 7.07 14.00 -9.40
N ASN A 428 6.14 13.08 -9.61
CA ASN A 428 5.43 12.98 -10.89
C ASN A 428 4.27 13.98 -11.01
N THR A 429 3.95 14.71 -9.92
CA THR A 429 2.76 15.56 -9.84
C THR A 429 3.06 17.02 -9.51
N GLU A 430 4.24 17.30 -8.97
CA GLU A 430 4.63 18.62 -8.47
C GLU A 430 6.08 18.93 -8.84
N PRO A 431 6.46 20.19 -9.02
CA PRO A 431 7.87 20.57 -9.28
C PRO A 431 8.68 20.49 -7.98
N ILE A 432 8.82 19.31 -7.41
CA ILE A 432 9.58 19.05 -6.18
C ILE A 432 10.55 17.89 -6.37
N ILE A 433 11.65 17.94 -5.62
CA ILE A 433 12.48 16.77 -5.32
C ILE A 433 12.16 16.31 -3.90
N ARG A 434 11.80 15.05 -3.74
CA ARG A 434 11.71 14.40 -2.43
C ARG A 434 13.10 13.99 -1.99
N ILE A 435 13.44 14.29 -0.75
CA ILE A 435 14.73 14.01 -0.12
C ILE A 435 14.48 13.18 1.12
N TYR A 436 14.68 11.89 1.01
CA TYR A 436 14.55 10.97 2.12
C TYR A 436 15.94 10.53 2.55
N THR A 437 16.17 10.54 3.85
CA THR A 437 17.44 10.12 4.45
C THR A 437 17.19 9.14 5.58
N GLU A 438 18.18 8.31 5.86
CA GLU A 438 18.19 7.43 7.03
C GLU A 438 19.59 7.40 7.63
N ALA A 439 19.67 7.45 8.96
CA ALA A 439 20.90 7.37 9.72
C ALA A 439 20.69 6.69 11.09
N LYS A 440 21.74 6.58 11.92
CA LYS A 440 21.72 5.93 13.24
C LYS A 440 21.02 6.77 14.32
N SER A 441 20.81 8.05 14.10
CA SER A 441 20.07 8.93 15.01
C SER A 441 19.21 9.93 14.22
N PRO A 442 18.13 10.50 14.83
CA PRO A 442 17.34 11.55 14.20
C PRO A 442 18.20 12.75 13.77
N ALA A 443 19.10 13.21 14.63
CA ALA A 443 19.97 14.35 14.35
C ALA A 443 20.89 14.11 13.14
N GLU A 444 21.43 12.91 12.98
CA GLU A 444 22.25 12.55 11.82
C GLU A 444 21.41 12.46 10.54
N ALA A 445 20.20 11.91 10.62
CA ALA A 445 19.29 11.84 9.46
C ALA A 445 18.87 13.24 8.99
N ASP A 446 18.55 14.14 9.92
CA ASP A 446 18.20 15.53 9.62
C ASP A 446 19.40 16.30 9.06
N ALA A 447 20.58 16.19 9.68
CA ALA A 447 21.80 16.83 9.18
C ALA A 447 22.16 16.35 7.75
N LEU A 448 21.96 15.06 7.46
CA LEU A 448 22.16 14.53 6.11
C LEU A 448 21.16 15.12 5.13
N ALA A 449 19.89 15.26 5.51
CA ALA A 449 18.87 15.89 4.68
C ALA A 449 19.19 17.36 4.39
N GLU A 450 19.55 18.14 5.42
CA GLU A 450 19.94 19.56 5.29
C GLU A 450 21.14 19.74 4.36
N ARG A 451 22.13 18.87 4.46
CA ARG A 451 23.29 18.85 3.56
C ARG A 451 22.86 18.70 2.10
N PHE A 452 22.02 17.72 1.79
CA PHE A 452 21.57 17.48 0.42
C PHE A 452 20.60 18.56 -0.09
N ILE A 453 19.79 19.15 0.77
CA ILE A 453 18.98 20.33 0.44
C ILE A 453 19.90 21.49 0.04
N ALA A 454 20.96 21.77 0.80
CA ALA A 454 21.90 22.82 0.49
C ALA A 454 22.65 22.59 -0.83
N GLU A 455 23.12 21.36 -1.08
CA GLU A 455 23.81 21.01 -2.32
C GLU A 455 22.90 21.13 -3.55
N ILE A 456 21.64 20.70 -3.45
CA ILE A 456 20.65 20.83 -4.51
C ILE A 456 20.32 22.33 -4.75
N SER A 457 20.16 23.12 -3.67
CA SER A 457 19.93 24.56 -3.76
C SER A 457 21.08 25.27 -4.46
N GLU A 458 22.32 24.90 -4.19
CA GLU A 458 23.50 25.42 -4.89
C GLU A 458 23.45 25.13 -6.38
N ILE A 459 23.14 23.88 -6.78
CA ILE A 459 23.02 23.48 -8.20
C ILE A 459 21.91 24.27 -8.89
N CYS A 460 20.82 24.52 -8.18
CA CYS A 460 19.65 25.22 -8.71
C CYS A 460 19.77 26.75 -8.66
N ASN A 461 20.79 27.31 -8.02
CA ASN A 461 20.95 28.75 -7.70
C ASN A 461 19.72 29.29 -6.92
N LEU A 462 19.22 28.56 -5.94
CA LEU A 462 18.09 28.87 -5.07
C LEU A 462 18.57 29.54 -3.76
#